data_fa4920ceb54dd8f7f9fcd5bd41718910
#
_entry.id   fa4920ceb54dd8f7f9fcd5bd41718910
#
_cell.length_a   1.000
_cell.length_b   1.000
_cell.length_c   1.000
_cell.angle_alpha   90.00
_cell.angle_beta   90.00
_cell.angle_gamma   90.00
#
_symmetry.space_group_name_H-M   'P 1'
#
loop_
_entity.id
_entity.type
_entity.pdbx_description
1 polymer ?
#
loop_
_entity_poly.entity_id
_entity_poly.type
_entity_poly.pdbx_seq_one_letter_code
_entity_poly.pdbx_strand_id
1 'polypeptide(L)'
;ENKELFESQFPAQFISEAVDQTRGWFHSLMAESTLLFNKAPYENVIVLGHVQDKDGQKMSKSKGNAVDPFDALNKYGADAIRWYFYINSAPWLPNRFHGDAVVEGQRKFMGTLWNTYAFFVLYANIDDFDATKYSLDYDKLTVMDKWLLSKMNSMVKAVDDNLWNYRIPEAARALQEFVDEMSNWYVRRGRERFWAKGMEQDKINAYM
;
A
#
# COMPACT_ATOMS: atom_id res chain seq x y z
N GLU A 1 34.39 15.06 3.66
CA GLU A 1 34.66 15.24 2.21
C GLU A 1 33.46 15.74 1.42
N ASN A 2 32.22 15.47 1.86
CA ASN A 2 30.97 15.91 1.22
C ASN A 2 30.09 16.75 2.16
N LYS A 3 30.62 17.89 2.61
CA LYS A 3 29.93 18.75 3.59
C LYS A 3 28.57 19.24 3.08
N GLU A 4 28.48 19.69 1.84
CA GLU A 4 27.25 20.18 1.24
C GLU A 4 26.17 19.09 1.17
N LEU A 5 26.55 17.86 0.78
CA LEU A 5 25.64 16.73 0.75
C LEU A 5 25.15 16.37 2.15
N PHE A 6 26.07 16.36 3.13
CA PHE A 6 25.72 16.11 4.53
C PHE A 6 24.73 17.18 5.03
N GLU A 7 25.02 18.46 4.85
CA GLU A 7 24.15 19.55 5.30
C GLU A 7 22.76 19.54 4.64
N SER A 8 22.67 19.05 3.40
CA SER A 8 21.39 18.91 2.70
C SER A 8 20.53 17.73 3.19
N GLN A 9 21.11 16.75 3.86
CA GLN A 9 20.46 15.52 4.31
C GLN A 9 20.39 15.36 5.83
N PHE A 10 20.93 16.34 6.58
CA PHE A 10 20.99 16.30 8.04
C PHE A 10 20.11 17.39 8.68
N PRO A 11 19.24 16.98 9.63
CA PRO A 11 18.96 15.63 10.10
C PRO A 11 18.20 14.77 9.06
N ALA A 12 18.26 13.45 9.20
CA ALA A 12 17.44 12.55 8.38
C ALA A 12 15.96 12.79 8.66
N GLN A 13 15.13 12.89 7.62
CA GLN A 13 13.70 13.10 7.78
C GLN A 13 13.02 11.93 8.49
N PHE A 14 13.52 10.71 8.27
CA PHE A 14 12.93 9.50 8.79
C PHE A 14 13.95 8.37 8.95
N ILE A 15 13.86 7.64 10.06
CA ILE A 15 14.53 6.35 10.26
C ILE A 15 13.57 5.32 10.85
N SER A 16 13.83 4.03 10.63
CA SER A 16 13.03 2.94 11.19
C SER A 16 13.87 1.71 11.45
N GLU A 17 13.70 1.13 12.62
CA GLU A 17 14.23 -0.14 13.06
C GLU A 17 13.44 -0.70 14.26
N ALA A 18 13.76 -1.91 14.70
CA ALA A 18 13.12 -2.55 15.83
C ALA A 18 13.45 -1.91 17.18
N VAL A 19 12.64 -2.17 18.19
CA VAL A 19 12.70 -1.55 19.52
C VAL A 19 14.01 -1.79 20.27
N ASP A 20 14.76 -2.85 19.96
CA ASP A 20 16.07 -3.14 20.54
C ASP A 20 17.12 -2.07 20.18
N GLN A 21 16.93 -1.36 19.07
CA GLN A 21 17.81 -0.29 18.62
C GLN A 21 17.75 1.00 19.46
N THR A 22 16.85 1.08 20.42
CA THR A 22 16.88 2.08 21.49
C THR A 22 18.13 1.94 22.39
N ARG A 23 18.77 0.77 22.39
CA ARG A 23 20.07 0.48 23.04
C ARG A 23 21.17 0.15 22.04
N GLY A 24 21.00 0.53 20.78
CA GLY A 24 21.94 0.28 19.71
C GLY A 24 22.01 1.47 18.77
N TRP A 25 21.58 1.30 17.54
CA TRP A 25 21.75 2.28 16.47
C TRP A 25 21.10 3.65 16.77
N PHE A 26 19.85 3.68 17.25
CA PHE A 26 19.20 4.96 17.61
C PHE A 26 19.96 5.72 18.68
N HIS A 27 20.44 5.00 19.71
CA HIS A 27 21.22 5.60 20.79
C HIS A 27 22.57 6.11 20.29
N SER A 28 23.29 5.33 19.48
CA SER A 28 24.61 5.71 18.96
C SER A 28 24.51 6.96 18.07
N LEU A 29 23.55 6.99 17.15
CA LEU A 29 23.30 8.17 16.31
C LEU A 29 22.98 9.41 17.14
N MET A 30 22.14 9.27 18.17
CA MET A 30 21.77 10.39 19.04
C MET A 30 22.99 10.90 19.83
N ALA A 31 23.80 10.00 20.40
CA ALA A 31 24.98 10.38 21.15
C ALA A 31 26.00 11.09 20.26
N GLU A 32 26.36 10.52 19.13
CA GLU A 32 27.34 11.09 18.20
C GLU A 32 26.88 12.46 17.66
N SER A 33 25.63 12.55 17.23
CA SER A 33 25.08 13.78 16.66
C SER A 33 24.99 14.89 17.72
N THR A 34 24.58 14.56 18.94
CA THR A 34 24.52 15.53 20.03
C THR A 34 25.91 16.06 20.39
N LEU A 35 26.91 15.17 20.46
CA LEU A 35 28.30 15.55 20.78
C LEU A 35 28.94 16.40 19.68
N LEU A 36 28.71 16.06 18.41
CA LEU A 36 29.35 16.74 17.27
C LEU A 36 28.62 17.99 16.82
N PHE A 37 27.29 17.99 16.83
CA PHE A 37 26.45 19.00 16.18
C PHE A 37 25.47 19.68 17.12
N ASN A 38 25.33 19.21 18.36
CA ASN A 38 24.33 19.65 19.33
C ASN A 38 22.90 19.63 18.74
N LYS A 39 22.60 18.61 17.91
CA LYS A 39 21.34 18.46 17.17
C LYS A 39 20.95 16.99 17.07
N ALA A 40 19.64 16.72 17.03
CA ALA A 40 19.13 15.36 16.79
C ALA A 40 19.51 14.88 15.38
N PRO A 41 19.85 13.60 15.18
CA PRO A 41 20.25 13.04 13.88
C PRO A 41 19.08 12.77 12.94
N TYR A 42 17.85 12.74 13.44
CA TYR A 42 16.64 12.47 12.69
C TYR A 42 15.47 13.28 13.24
N GLU A 43 14.50 13.54 12.37
CA GLU A 43 13.26 14.27 12.71
C GLU A 43 12.16 13.32 13.18
N ASN A 44 12.05 12.17 12.51
CA ASN A 44 11.05 11.15 12.79
C ASN A 44 11.68 9.77 12.92
N VAL A 45 11.13 8.95 13.84
CA VAL A 45 11.53 7.56 14.00
C VAL A 45 10.29 6.68 14.19
N ILE A 46 10.18 5.62 13.41
CA ILE A 46 9.21 4.55 13.65
C ILE A 46 9.94 3.37 14.27
N VAL A 47 9.61 3.08 15.52
CA VAL A 47 10.16 1.95 16.26
C VAL A 47 9.26 0.74 16.03
N LEU A 48 9.77 -0.27 15.32
CA LEU A 48 8.99 -1.43 14.95
C LEU A 48 8.76 -2.38 16.13
N GLY A 49 7.52 -2.85 16.26
CA GLY A 49 7.14 -3.90 17.19
C GLY A 49 7.66 -5.27 16.75
N HIS A 50 7.69 -6.22 17.68
CA HIS A 50 8.11 -7.59 17.39
C HIS A 50 7.10 -8.34 16.52
N VAL A 51 7.62 -9.16 15.60
CA VAL A 51 6.82 -10.16 14.91
C VAL A 51 6.67 -11.39 15.81
N GLN A 52 5.42 -11.80 16.02
CA GLN A 52 5.02 -12.92 16.87
C GLN A 52 4.44 -14.04 16.00
N ASP A 53 4.38 -15.25 16.56
CA ASP A 53 3.66 -16.34 15.92
C ASP A 53 2.13 -16.14 15.97
N LYS A 54 1.38 -17.07 15.41
CA LYS A 54 -0.11 -17.04 15.38
C LYS A 54 -0.75 -16.93 16.76
N ASP A 55 -0.08 -17.44 17.78
CA ASP A 55 -0.57 -17.48 19.17
C ASP A 55 -0.09 -16.27 19.99
N GLY A 56 0.62 -15.33 19.35
CA GLY A 56 1.14 -14.12 19.98
C GLY A 56 2.40 -14.37 20.82
N GLN A 57 3.10 -15.48 20.59
CA GLN A 57 4.33 -15.79 21.27
C GLN A 57 5.54 -15.25 20.47
N LYS A 58 6.59 -14.84 21.19
CA LYS A 58 7.86 -14.43 20.57
C LYS A 58 8.42 -15.60 19.77
N MET A 59 8.69 -15.38 18.48
CA MET A 59 9.35 -16.36 17.63
C MET A 59 10.80 -16.60 18.10
N SER A 60 11.19 -17.86 18.17
CA SER A 60 12.59 -18.24 18.42
C SER A 60 12.90 -19.59 17.75
N LYS A 61 14.14 -19.76 17.31
CA LYS A 61 14.62 -21.02 16.74
C LYS A 61 14.53 -22.17 17.74
N SER A 62 14.80 -21.90 19.03
CA SER A 62 14.77 -22.90 20.10
C SER A 62 13.37 -23.43 20.40
N LYS A 63 12.32 -22.65 20.13
CA LYS A 63 10.89 -23.05 20.30
C LYS A 63 10.30 -23.69 19.05
N GLY A 64 11.01 -23.67 17.93
CA GLY A 64 10.53 -24.23 16.67
C GLY A 64 9.34 -23.48 16.04
N ASN A 65 9.02 -22.28 16.54
CA ASN A 65 7.92 -21.42 16.04
C ASN A 65 8.41 -20.27 15.16
N ALA A 66 9.69 -20.25 14.80
CA ALA A 66 10.24 -19.27 13.87
C ALA A 66 9.83 -19.62 12.43
N VAL A 67 9.37 -18.62 11.69
CA VAL A 67 9.11 -18.72 10.26
C VAL A 67 10.36 -18.29 9.51
N ASP A 68 10.83 -19.11 8.58
CA ASP A 68 11.92 -18.70 7.69
C ASP A 68 11.38 -17.66 6.69
N PRO A 69 12.02 -16.47 6.61
CA PRO A 69 11.55 -15.42 5.71
C PRO A 69 11.58 -15.80 4.23
N PHE A 70 12.58 -16.60 3.80
CA PHE A 70 12.68 -17.01 2.41
C PHE A 70 11.62 -18.04 2.04
N ASP A 71 11.29 -18.97 2.94
CA ASP A 71 10.18 -19.91 2.75
C ASP A 71 8.84 -19.16 2.64
N ALA A 72 8.64 -18.16 3.49
CA ALA A 72 7.46 -17.32 3.44
C ALA A 72 7.38 -16.51 2.13
N LEU A 73 8.49 -15.91 1.69
CA LEU A 73 8.57 -15.16 0.43
C LEU A 73 8.30 -16.06 -0.78
N ASN A 74 8.86 -17.28 -0.81
CA ASN A 74 8.63 -18.23 -1.88
C ASN A 74 7.18 -18.72 -1.92
N LYS A 75 6.55 -18.88 -0.76
CA LYS A 75 5.18 -19.40 -0.64
C LYS A 75 4.10 -18.36 -0.95
N TYR A 76 4.25 -17.14 -0.44
CA TYR A 76 3.20 -16.12 -0.49
C TYR A 76 3.50 -14.97 -1.47
N GLY A 77 4.76 -14.80 -1.85
CA GLY A 77 5.25 -13.64 -2.60
C GLY A 77 5.54 -12.43 -1.72
N ALA A 78 6.50 -11.63 -2.14
CA ALA A 78 6.97 -10.47 -1.37
C ALA A 78 5.87 -9.42 -1.17
N ASP A 79 5.09 -9.13 -2.21
CA ASP A 79 4.06 -8.09 -2.16
C ASP A 79 2.92 -8.45 -1.22
N ALA A 80 2.51 -9.74 -1.17
CA ALA A 80 1.48 -10.19 -0.24
C ALA A 80 1.92 -10.04 1.22
N ILE A 81 3.19 -10.36 1.52
CA ILE A 81 3.76 -10.20 2.86
C ILE A 81 3.88 -8.72 3.23
N ARG A 82 4.38 -7.88 2.32
CA ARG A 82 4.47 -6.42 2.53
C ARG A 82 3.09 -5.82 2.78
N TRP A 83 2.11 -6.18 1.96
CA TRP A 83 0.72 -5.74 2.13
C TRP A 83 0.15 -6.14 3.48
N TYR A 84 0.37 -7.40 3.88
CA TYR A 84 -0.05 -7.89 5.18
C TYR A 84 0.47 -7.02 6.33
N PHE A 85 1.77 -6.70 6.33
CA PHE A 85 2.37 -5.88 7.38
C PHE A 85 1.85 -4.43 7.36
N TYR A 86 1.53 -3.89 6.20
CA TYR A 86 1.02 -2.52 6.11
C TYR A 86 -0.44 -2.39 6.59
N ILE A 87 -1.29 -3.36 6.30
CA ILE A 87 -2.72 -3.25 6.59
C ILE A 87 -3.12 -3.78 7.96
N ASN A 88 -2.34 -4.71 8.53
CA ASN A 88 -2.74 -5.47 9.71
C ASN A 88 -2.77 -4.61 10.98
N SER A 89 -1.67 -3.99 11.33
CA SER A 89 -1.54 -3.19 12.57
C SER A 89 -0.56 -2.04 12.41
N ALA A 90 -0.61 -1.08 13.35
CA ALA A 90 0.38 -0.02 13.41
C ALA A 90 1.81 -0.61 13.58
N PRO A 91 2.82 -0.05 12.88
CA PRO A 91 4.17 -0.63 12.84
C PRO A 91 4.83 -0.84 14.21
N TRP A 92 4.49 0.02 15.18
CA TRP A 92 5.04 -0.04 16.55
C TRP A 92 4.35 -1.06 17.47
N LEU A 93 3.27 -1.68 17.02
CA LEU A 93 2.59 -2.73 17.76
C LEU A 93 3.15 -4.10 17.40
N PRO A 94 3.12 -5.07 18.34
CA PRO A 94 3.44 -6.46 18.01
C PRO A 94 2.53 -6.98 16.89
N ASN A 95 3.12 -7.61 15.88
CA ASN A 95 2.39 -8.13 14.72
C ASN A 95 2.43 -9.66 14.72
N ARG A 96 1.25 -10.31 14.73
CA ARG A 96 1.16 -11.76 14.64
C ARG A 96 1.24 -12.18 13.20
N PHE A 97 2.22 -13.02 12.87
CA PHE A 97 2.38 -13.54 11.51
C PHE A 97 1.80 -14.96 11.39
N HIS A 98 0.85 -15.12 10.48
CA HIS A 98 0.36 -16.43 10.08
C HIS A 98 -0.09 -16.41 8.61
N GLY A 99 0.20 -17.54 7.90
CA GLY A 99 0.04 -17.60 6.45
C GLY A 99 -1.38 -17.38 5.94
N ASP A 100 -2.40 -17.86 6.68
CA ASP A 100 -3.80 -17.71 6.25
C ASP A 100 -4.21 -16.24 6.16
N ALA A 101 -3.74 -15.40 7.09
CA ALA A 101 -4.03 -13.97 7.05
C ALA A 101 -3.30 -13.25 5.90
N VAL A 102 -2.09 -13.71 5.55
CA VAL A 102 -1.36 -13.21 4.36
C VAL A 102 -2.15 -13.52 3.10
N VAL A 103 -2.61 -14.77 2.94
CA VAL A 103 -3.41 -15.21 1.78
C VAL A 103 -4.74 -14.47 1.71
N GLU A 104 -5.41 -14.26 2.85
CA GLU A 104 -6.67 -13.51 2.89
C GLU A 104 -6.48 -12.06 2.47
N GLY A 105 -5.44 -11.38 2.98
CA GLY A 105 -5.09 -10.01 2.59
C GLY A 105 -4.76 -9.90 1.10
N GLN A 106 -3.97 -10.83 0.58
CA GLN A 106 -3.67 -10.92 -0.84
C GLN A 106 -4.94 -11.07 -1.69
N ARG A 107 -5.83 -12.00 -1.33
CA ARG A 107 -7.07 -12.26 -2.06
C ARG A 107 -8.01 -11.04 -2.06
N LYS A 108 -8.19 -10.41 -0.91
CA LYS A 108 -9.13 -9.28 -0.76
C LYS A 108 -8.71 -8.03 -1.51
N PHE A 109 -7.43 -7.73 -1.56
CA PHE A 109 -6.93 -6.52 -2.21
C PHE A 109 -6.31 -6.81 -3.58
N MET A 110 -5.19 -7.53 -3.63
CA MET A 110 -4.45 -7.77 -4.87
C MET A 110 -5.27 -8.59 -5.87
N GLY A 111 -5.94 -9.64 -5.40
CA GLY A 111 -6.79 -10.48 -6.25
C GLY A 111 -7.97 -9.71 -6.81
N THR A 112 -8.61 -8.85 -6.02
CA THR A 112 -9.72 -8.01 -6.48
C THR A 112 -9.24 -6.98 -7.50
N LEU A 113 -8.13 -6.30 -7.24
CA LEU A 113 -7.53 -5.34 -8.17
C LEU A 113 -7.11 -6.01 -9.48
N TRP A 114 -6.43 -7.16 -9.38
CA TRP A 114 -6.00 -7.93 -10.53
C TRP A 114 -7.17 -8.39 -11.41
N ASN A 115 -8.23 -8.91 -10.81
CA ASN A 115 -9.42 -9.33 -11.54
C ASN A 115 -10.12 -8.15 -12.23
N THR A 116 -10.16 -6.99 -11.58
CA THR A 116 -10.69 -5.76 -12.18
C THR A 116 -9.84 -5.31 -13.36
N TYR A 117 -8.52 -5.33 -13.22
CA TYR A 117 -7.59 -5.02 -14.29
C TYR A 117 -7.70 -6.02 -15.45
N ALA A 118 -7.75 -7.33 -15.16
CA ALA A 118 -7.90 -8.36 -16.17
C ALA A 118 -9.23 -8.21 -16.97
N PHE A 119 -10.31 -7.85 -16.30
CA PHE A 119 -11.58 -7.52 -16.94
C PHE A 119 -11.42 -6.32 -17.90
N PHE A 120 -10.81 -5.23 -17.43
CA PHE A 120 -10.55 -4.07 -18.27
C PHE A 120 -9.70 -4.43 -19.49
N VAL A 121 -8.56 -5.11 -19.31
CA VAL A 121 -7.65 -5.48 -20.40
C VAL A 121 -8.33 -6.41 -21.41
N LEU A 122 -9.14 -7.35 -20.95
CA LEU A 122 -9.88 -8.26 -21.82
C LEU A 122 -10.76 -7.49 -22.82
N TYR A 123 -11.57 -6.56 -22.34
CA TYR A 123 -12.47 -5.80 -23.18
C TYR A 123 -11.76 -4.71 -23.97
N ALA A 124 -10.76 -4.07 -23.42
CA ALA A 124 -9.92 -3.12 -24.14
C ALA A 124 -9.24 -3.77 -25.36
N ASN A 125 -8.75 -5.01 -25.21
CA ASN A 125 -8.16 -5.77 -26.33
C ASN A 125 -9.22 -6.19 -27.37
N ILE A 126 -10.41 -6.60 -26.94
CA ILE A 126 -11.51 -6.96 -27.87
C ILE A 126 -11.92 -5.76 -28.71
N ASP A 127 -11.95 -4.57 -28.13
CA ASP A 127 -12.36 -3.34 -28.77
C ASP A 127 -11.22 -2.60 -29.50
N ASP A 128 -9.99 -3.13 -29.45
CA ASP A 128 -8.76 -2.46 -29.94
C ASP A 128 -8.65 -1.01 -29.38
N PHE A 129 -8.94 -0.88 -28.07
CA PHE A 129 -9.00 0.41 -27.40
C PHE A 129 -7.61 1.00 -27.21
N ASP A 130 -7.41 2.21 -27.75
CA ASP A 130 -6.20 3.00 -27.60
C ASP A 130 -6.57 4.34 -26.95
N ALA A 131 -6.22 4.49 -25.66
CA ALA A 131 -6.53 5.69 -24.88
C ALA A 131 -6.00 6.99 -25.50
N THR A 132 -4.97 6.92 -26.36
CA THR A 132 -4.42 8.11 -27.02
C THR A 132 -5.33 8.67 -28.12
N LYS A 133 -6.29 7.87 -28.61
CA LYS A 133 -7.23 8.26 -29.68
C LYS A 133 -8.54 8.85 -29.15
N TYR A 134 -8.75 8.81 -27.85
CA TYR A 134 -9.99 9.23 -27.22
C TYR A 134 -9.76 10.26 -26.12
N SER A 135 -10.82 10.91 -25.69
CA SER A 135 -10.81 11.82 -24.55
C SER A 135 -12.04 11.60 -23.69
N LEU A 136 -11.86 11.79 -22.40
CA LEU A 136 -12.95 11.78 -21.44
C LEU A 136 -13.87 12.99 -21.66
N ASP A 137 -15.16 12.72 -21.86
CA ASP A 137 -16.17 13.78 -21.98
C ASP A 137 -16.90 13.94 -20.64
N TYR A 138 -16.50 14.96 -19.87
CA TYR A 138 -17.02 15.21 -18.52
C TYR A 138 -18.52 15.55 -18.52
N ASP A 139 -19.06 16.13 -19.60
CA ASP A 139 -20.46 16.51 -19.69
C ASP A 139 -21.35 15.27 -19.87
N LYS A 140 -20.80 14.24 -20.47
CA LYS A 140 -21.47 12.95 -20.71
C LYS A 140 -21.17 11.87 -19.66
N LEU A 141 -20.44 12.22 -18.58
CA LEU A 141 -20.22 11.28 -17.50
C LEU A 141 -21.53 10.93 -16.79
N THR A 142 -21.73 9.65 -16.56
CA THR A 142 -22.83 9.17 -15.74
C THR A 142 -22.64 9.54 -14.27
N VAL A 143 -23.69 9.42 -13.47
CA VAL A 143 -23.59 9.62 -12.02
C VAL A 143 -22.57 8.67 -11.40
N MET A 144 -22.47 7.43 -11.91
CA MET A 144 -21.51 6.43 -11.41
C MET A 144 -20.07 6.77 -11.78
N ASP A 145 -19.82 7.35 -12.96
CA ASP A 145 -18.48 7.82 -13.33
C ASP A 145 -18.02 8.96 -12.42
N LYS A 146 -18.89 9.95 -12.22
CA LYS A 146 -18.64 11.08 -11.32
C LYS A 146 -18.42 10.63 -9.88
N TRP A 147 -19.19 9.64 -9.42
CA TRP A 147 -19.02 9.03 -8.11
C TRP A 147 -17.66 8.35 -7.97
N LEU A 148 -17.24 7.53 -8.95
CA LEU A 148 -15.95 6.85 -8.90
C LEU A 148 -14.78 7.83 -8.89
N LEU A 149 -14.81 8.85 -9.76
CA LEU A 149 -13.78 9.90 -9.80
C LEU A 149 -13.71 10.68 -8.47
N SER A 150 -14.86 10.99 -7.88
CA SER A 150 -14.91 11.64 -6.57
C SER A 150 -14.33 10.76 -5.46
N LYS A 151 -14.67 9.46 -5.46
CA LYS A 151 -14.11 8.48 -4.52
C LYS A 151 -12.60 8.32 -4.69
N MET A 152 -12.13 8.24 -5.94
CA MET A 152 -10.70 8.14 -6.25
C MET A 152 -9.92 9.35 -5.71
N ASN A 153 -10.39 10.56 -5.98
CA ASN A 153 -9.74 11.77 -5.48
C ASN A 153 -9.74 11.84 -3.94
N SER A 154 -10.85 11.44 -3.31
CA SER A 154 -10.95 11.37 -1.84
C SER A 154 -9.99 10.34 -1.26
N MET A 155 -9.87 9.17 -1.91
CA MET A 155 -8.93 8.12 -1.52
C MET A 155 -7.48 8.59 -1.68
N VAL A 156 -7.12 9.22 -2.82
CA VAL A 156 -5.76 9.75 -3.04
C VAL A 156 -5.40 10.73 -1.93
N LYS A 157 -6.29 11.68 -1.62
CA LYS A 157 -6.07 12.63 -0.52
C LYS A 157 -5.91 11.92 0.82
N ALA A 158 -6.77 10.97 1.15
CA ALA A 158 -6.72 10.24 2.41
C ALA A 158 -5.43 9.41 2.53
N VAL A 159 -4.98 8.79 1.45
CA VAL A 159 -3.72 8.01 1.42
C VAL A 159 -2.53 8.94 1.62
N ASP A 160 -2.46 10.05 0.89
CA ASP A 160 -1.39 11.03 0.98
C ASP A 160 -1.29 11.62 2.39
N ASP A 161 -2.40 12.13 2.94
CA ASP A 161 -2.48 12.68 4.29
C ASP A 161 -2.06 11.64 5.37
N ASN A 162 -2.48 10.38 5.22
CA ASN A 162 -2.13 9.32 6.18
C ASN A 162 -0.66 8.92 6.07
N LEU A 163 -0.10 8.77 4.86
CA LEU A 163 1.31 8.43 4.67
C LEU A 163 2.21 9.56 5.16
N TRP A 164 1.86 10.82 4.92
CA TRP A 164 2.58 11.97 5.44
C TRP A 164 2.68 11.96 6.97
N ASN A 165 1.65 11.45 7.64
CA ASN A 165 1.58 11.33 9.10
C ASN A 165 1.99 9.94 9.62
N TYR A 166 2.63 9.11 8.79
CA TYR A 166 3.06 7.73 9.14
C TYR A 166 1.93 6.80 9.61
N ARG A 167 0.68 7.07 9.20
CA ARG A 167 -0.51 6.24 9.48
C ARG A 167 -0.69 5.21 8.37
N ILE A 168 0.26 4.29 8.29
CA ILE A 168 0.35 3.31 7.19
C ILE A 168 -0.89 2.41 7.09
N PRO A 169 -1.42 1.83 8.21
CA PRO A 169 -2.62 0.99 8.12
C PRO A 169 -3.86 1.72 7.62
N GLU A 170 -4.03 2.98 8.00
CA GLU A 170 -5.16 3.81 7.55
C GLU A 170 -5.08 4.07 6.04
N ALA A 171 -3.89 4.36 5.52
CA ALA A 171 -3.65 4.52 4.09
C ALA A 171 -3.94 3.21 3.34
N ALA A 172 -3.44 2.07 3.84
CA ALA A 172 -3.68 0.76 3.23
C ALA A 172 -5.17 0.39 3.23
N ARG A 173 -5.91 0.69 4.30
CA ARG A 173 -7.35 0.44 4.38
C ARG A 173 -8.13 1.30 3.41
N ALA A 174 -7.77 2.57 3.25
CA ALA A 174 -8.39 3.46 2.26
C ALA A 174 -8.22 2.95 0.83
N LEU A 175 -7.03 2.45 0.49
CA LEU A 175 -6.78 1.79 -0.80
C LEU A 175 -7.64 0.53 -0.99
N GLN A 176 -7.71 -0.33 0.02
CA GLN A 176 -8.50 -1.57 -0.06
C GLN A 176 -9.99 -1.30 -0.21
N GLU A 177 -10.54 -0.33 0.53
CA GLU A 177 -11.94 0.08 0.44
C GLU A 177 -12.26 0.61 -0.96
N PHE A 178 -11.40 1.48 -1.50
CA PHE A 178 -11.59 2.00 -2.85
C PHE A 178 -11.57 0.90 -3.91
N VAL A 179 -10.64 -0.06 -3.84
CA VAL A 179 -10.57 -1.19 -4.78
C VAL A 179 -11.82 -2.07 -4.69
N ASP A 180 -12.33 -2.31 -3.49
CA ASP A 180 -13.57 -3.06 -3.29
C ASP A 180 -14.77 -2.34 -3.91
N GLU A 181 -14.94 -1.04 -3.63
CA GLU A 181 -16.00 -0.22 -4.21
C GLU A 181 -15.91 -0.13 -5.74
N MET A 182 -14.72 0.09 -6.29
CA MET A 182 -14.48 0.12 -7.73
C MET A 182 -14.89 -1.20 -8.38
N SER A 183 -14.46 -2.33 -7.82
CA SER A 183 -14.74 -3.65 -8.38
C SER A 183 -16.20 -4.05 -8.22
N ASN A 184 -16.71 -4.02 -6.97
CA ASN A 184 -18.02 -4.59 -6.63
C ASN A 184 -19.18 -3.65 -6.91
N TRP A 185 -18.92 -2.36 -7.00
CA TRP A 185 -19.97 -1.38 -7.24
C TRP A 185 -19.88 -0.79 -8.66
N TYR A 186 -18.79 -0.12 -9.01
CA TYR A 186 -18.66 0.53 -10.31
C TYR A 186 -18.58 -0.48 -11.46
N VAL A 187 -17.55 -1.33 -11.48
CA VAL A 187 -17.32 -2.28 -12.58
C VAL A 187 -18.47 -3.28 -12.67
N ARG A 188 -18.91 -3.84 -11.56
CA ARG A 188 -19.99 -4.83 -11.56
C ARG A 188 -21.32 -4.28 -12.11
N ARG A 189 -21.65 -3.02 -11.79
CA ARG A 189 -22.86 -2.37 -12.30
C ARG A 189 -22.70 -1.82 -13.72
N GLY A 190 -21.50 -1.41 -14.09
CA GLY A 190 -21.18 -0.87 -15.40
C GLY A 190 -20.83 -1.91 -16.46
N ARG A 191 -20.91 -3.21 -16.18
CA ARG A 191 -20.46 -4.28 -17.09
C ARG A 191 -21.04 -4.18 -18.49
N GLU A 192 -22.32 -3.84 -18.63
CA GLU A 192 -23.02 -3.74 -19.90
C GLU A 192 -22.37 -2.71 -20.83
N ARG A 193 -21.77 -1.64 -20.29
CA ARG A 193 -21.06 -0.63 -21.07
C ARG A 193 -19.85 -1.24 -21.80
N PHE A 194 -19.11 -2.13 -21.14
CA PHE A 194 -17.96 -2.81 -21.72
C PHE A 194 -18.35 -3.85 -22.77
N TRP A 195 -19.56 -4.43 -22.65
CA TRP A 195 -20.09 -5.43 -23.61
C TRP A 195 -20.82 -4.80 -24.80
N ALA A 196 -21.16 -3.52 -24.73
CA ALA A 196 -21.83 -2.82 -25.80
C ALA A 196 -21.02 -2.86 -27.11
N LYS A 197 -21.70 -2.94 -28.24
CA LYS A 197 -21.08 -2.88 -29.57
C LYS A 197 -20.70 -1.44 -29.93
N GLY A 198 -19.57 -1.30 -30.61
CA GLY A 198 -19.06 0.02 -31.04
C GLY A 198 -18.39 0.80 -29.92
N MET A 199 -17.88 1.97 -30.27
CA MET A 199 -17.14 2.87 -29.35
C MET A 199 -17.92 4.17 -29.14
N GLU A 200 -19.12 4.02 -28.59
CA GLU A 200 -19.93 5.15 -28.17
C GLU A 200 -19.27 5.88 -26.98
N GLN A 201 -19.56 7.19 -26.83
CA GLN A 201 -18.92 8.02 -25.80
C GLN A 201 -19.10 7.47 -24.36
N ASP A 202 -20.24 6.83 -24.09
CA ASP A 202 -20.48 6.19 -22.79
C ASP A 202 -19.49 5.05 -22.51
N LYS A 203 -19.18 4.22 -23.52
CA LYS A 203 -18.18 3.16 -23.41
C LYS A 203 -16.76 3.73 -23.32
N ILE A 204 -16.45 4.77 -24.12
CA ILE A 204 -15.17 5.48 -24.05
C ILE A 204 -14.96 6.03 -22.65
N ASN A 205 -15.95 6.70 -22.07
CA ASN A 205 -15.88 7.22 -20.71
C ASN A 205 -15.67 6.12 -19.64
N ALA A 206 -16.16 4.90 -19.90
CA ALA A 206 -15.92 3.78 -18.99
C ALA A 206 -14.51 3.21 -19.07
N TYR A 207 -13.85 3.34 -20.22
CA TYR A 207 -12.44 2.93 -20.42
C TYR A 207 -11.44 3.97 -19.95
N MET A 208 -11.76 5.26 -20.09
CA MET A 208 -10.90 6.39 -19.72
C MET A 208 -10.83 6.64 -18.21
#